data_b9d08d6a27301ceb3386ca2d41970d0d
#
_entry.id   b9d08d6a27301ceb3386ca2d41970d0d
#
_cell.length_a   1.000
_cell.length_b   1.000
_cell.length_c   1.000
_cell.angle_alpha   90.00
_cell.angle_beta   90.00
_cell.angle_gamma   90.00
#
_symmetry.space_group_name_H-M   'P 1'
#
loop_
_entity.id
_entity.type
_entity.pdbx_description
1 polymer ?
#
loop_
_entity_poly.entity_id
_entity_poly.type
_entity_poly.pdbx_seq_one_letter_code
_entity_poly.pdbx_strand_id
1 'polypeptide(L)'
;MLSRSIGLVIHIDTSMWITVLRKNFLADQHHQRPKGRSGDWKPPLKVAWAIGYHSAYTTQPQGQERVSTYNVAVVGATGLVGQEFLKIAAQRRFPIKGLRLLASHRSVGRKMTVGEWAIEVEEATPRSFQGIDLAIFSATTEVSRELIPAAVKAGAVCIDDSAAWRMEPDVPLVVPEVNAEDLKEHRGIISIPNCPTTPLCQTLWPVHKVNPLKRIVVDTYQSVSGTGAAAVEELTEQTRQVMEGNSAQSHVYPHQIAFNLLPQVDVFLGSGYTKEEWKVINETRKIMHEPELAVSATCVRVPVYVGHSEAVHAEFSKAISPEDFTEMVHEAPGITVQDEPSVNLYPTPWSVAGRDDTYVGRIRQDASVGQTGIAFWLVSDNLRKGAALNAIQIAEELIVRNLM
;
A
#
# COMPACT_ATOMS: atom_id res chain seq x y z
N MET A 1 26.80 24.92 -45.62
CA MET A 1 25.41 25.07 -45.21
C MET A 1 25.24 24.35 -43.90
N LEU A 2 25.15 25.06 -42.80
CA LEU A 2 25.09 24.58 -41.43
C LEU A 2 23.64 24.35 -41.05
N SER A 3 23.28 23.07 -40.74
CA SER A 3 22.02 22.71 -40.13
C SER A 3 22.19 22.72 -38.61
N ARG A 4 21.59 23.66 -37.93
CA ARG A 4 21.51 23.72 -36.46
C ARG A 4 20.36 22.82 -36.01
N SER A 5 20.66 21.72 -35.33
CA SER A 5 19.69 20.92 -34.56
C SER A 5 19.43 21.63 -33.24
N ILE A 6 18.21 22.08 -33.01
CA ILE A 6 17.73 22.62 -31.73
C ILE A 6 17.27 21.44 -30.93
N GLY A 7 18.08 21.06 -29.93
CA GLY A 7 17.70 20.06 -28.92
C GLY A 7 16.66 20.64 -27.95
N LEU A 8 15.40 20.23 -28.08
CA LEU A 8 14.35 20.53 -27.13
C LEU A 8 14.48 19.56 -25.96
N VAL A 9 15.04 19.98 -24.85
CA VAL A 9 15.02 19.23 -23.60
C VAL A 9 13.64 19.42 -22.96
N ILE A 10 12.78 18.43 -23.10
CA ILE A 10 11.48 18.42 -22.41
C ILE A 10 11.73 17.85 -21.01
N HIS A 11 11.75 18.71 -20.01
CA HIS A 11 11.63 18.33 -18.62
C HIS A 11 10.19 17.84 -18.38
N ILE A 12 9.98 16.52 -18.33
CA ILE A 12 8.69 15.94 -17.98
C ILE A 12 8.58 15.94 -16.46
N ASP A 13 7.80 16.88 -15.94
CA ASP A 13 7.39 16.90 -14.54
C ASP A 13 6.43 15.73 -14.28
N THR A 14 6.86 14.76 -13.48
CA THR A 14 6.06 13.58 -13.10
C THR A 14 4.74 13.94 -12.42
N SER A 15 4.61 15.14 -11.86
CA SER A 15 3.35 15.67 -11.30
C SER A 15 2.29 15.90 -12.38
N MET A 16 2.70 16.14 -13.62
CA MET A 16 1.79 16.41 -14.74
C MET A 16 1.03 15.16 -15.21
N TRP A 17 1.64 13.98 -15.11
CA TRP A 17 0.99 12.71 -15.49
C TRP A 17 -0.14 12.31 -14.55
N ILE A 18 0.02 12.52 -13.26
CA ILE A 18 -1.04 12.30 -12.27
C ILE A 18 -2.22 13.28 -12.51
N THR A 19 -1.94 14.48 -12.97
CA THR A 19 -2.95 15.50 -13.26
C THR A 19 -3.69 15.27 -14.59
N VAL A 20 -3.02 14.76 -15.63
CA VAL A 20 -3.64 14.39 -16.92
C VAL A 20 -4.58 13.19 -16.74
N LEU A 21 -4.18 12.20 -15.93
CA LEU A 21 -5.01 11.04 -15.59
C LEU A 21 -6.30 11.47 -14.84
N ARG A 22 -6.25 12.50 -13.98
CA ARG A 22 -7.43 13.02 -13.26
C ARG A 22 -8.43 13.77 -14.15
N LYS A 23 -7.97 14.55 -15.12
CA LYS A 23 -8.89 15.35 -15.96
C LYS A 23 -9.74 14.50 -16.91
N ASN A 24 -9.23 13.40 -17.40
CA ASN A 24 -9.98 12.53 -18.31
C ASN A 24 -10.97 11.62 -17.56
N PHE A 25 -10.73 11.33 -16.28
CA PHE A 25 -11.61 10.46 -15.48
C PHE A 25 -12.92 11.14 -15.02
N LEU A 26 -12.95 12.46 -14.86
CA LEU A 26 -14.15 13.19 -14.44
C LEU A 26 -15.14 13.48 -15.59
N ALA A 27 -14.71 13.29 -16.84
CA ALA A 27 -15.57 13.55 -18.00
C ALA A 27 -16.49 12.37 -18.38
N ASP A 28 -16.17 11.13 -17.95
CA ASP A 28 -16.86 9.92 -18.43
C ASP A 28 -17.96 9.38 -17.47
N GLN A 29 -18.20 10.03 -16.34
CA GLN A 29 -19.20 9.57 -15.34
C GLN A 29 -20.67 9.99 -15.67
N HIS A 30 -20.94 10.61 -16.82
CA HIS A 30 -22.29 11.15 -17.11
C HIS A 30 -23.11 10.39 -18.16
N HIS A 31 -22.71 9.21 -18.63
CA HIS A 31 -23.56 8.47 -19.56
C HIS A 31 -23.77 6.99 -19.13
N GLN A 32 -25.05 6.69 -18.91
CA GLN A 32 -25.78 5.44 -18.88
C GLN A 32 -26.20 4.91 -17.50
N ARG A 33 -27.40 5.36 -17.10
CA ARG A 33 -28.28 4.57 -16.23
C ARG A 33 -29.25 3.78 -17.10
N PRO A 34 -29.33 2.45 -17.00
CA PRO A 34 -30.47 1.70 -17.54
C PRO A 34 -31.69 1.87 -16.62
N LYS A 35 -32.83 2.23 -17.21
CA LYS A 35 -34.15 2.20 -16.56
C LYS A 35 -34.66 0.76 -16.56
N GLY A 36 -35.11 0.26 -15.40
CA GLY A 36 -36.04 -0.86 -15.41
C GLY A 36 -36.06 -1.75 -14.17
N ARG A 37 -37.20 -1.62 -13.49
CA ARG A 37 -37.95 -2.52 -12.61
C ARG A 37 -37.69 -2.44 -11.10
N SER A 38 -38.71 -1.84 -10.46
CA SER A 38 -39.02 -1.92 -9.02
C SER A 38 -39.41 -3.37 -8.64
N GLY A 39 -38.68 -3.93 -7.69
CA GLY A 39 -39.09 -5.10 -6.94
C GLY A 39 -38.72 -4.88 -5.49
N ASP A 40 -39.67 -4.93 -4.58
CA ASP A 40 -39.54 -4.69 -3.14
C ASP A 40 -38.53 -5.66 -2.49
N TRP A 41 -37.32 -5.17 -2.23
CA TRP A 41 -36.35 -5.87 -1.39
C TRP A 41 -36.40 -5.29 0.03
N LYS A 42 -36.77 -6.13 1.01
CA LYS A 42 -36.67 -5.81 2.44
C LYS A 42 -35.42 -6.47 2.99
N PRO A 43 -34.50 -5.72 3.61
CA PRO A 43 -33.33 -6.32 4.24
C PRO A 43 -33.70 -7.03 5.54
N PRO A 44 -33.06 -8.16 5.88
CA PRO A 44 -33.21 -8.81 7.18
C PRO A 44 -32.51 -8.01 8.28
N LEU A 45 -32.96 -8.24 9.51
CA LEU A 45 -32.64 -7.56 10.75
C LEU A 45 -31.15 -7.26 10.97
N LYS A 46 -30.86 -5.99 11.28
CA LYS A 46 -29.57 -5.46 11.71
C LYS A 46 -29.09 -6.17 12.97
N VAL A 47 -28.02 -6.93 12.87
CA VAL A 47 -27.13 -7.21 14.00
C VAL A 47 -26.10 -6.08 14.03
N ALA A 48 -26.16 -5.26 15.09
CA ALA A 48 -25.34 -4.10 15.26
C ALA A 48 -23.91 -4.51 15.62
N TRP A 49 -23.02 -4.54 14.64
CA TRP A 49 -21.59 -4.45 14.78
C TRP A 49 -21.10 -3.17 14.10
N ALA A 50 -21.57 -2.04 14.62
CA ALA A 50 -21.07 -0.74 14.22
C ALA A 50 -19.91 -0.35 15.14
N ILE A 51 -18.72 -0.87 14.87
CA ILE A 51 -17.50 -0.11 15.11
C ILE A 51 -17.16 0.48 13.75
N GLY A 52 -17.77 1.64 13.48
CA GLY A 52 -17.58 2.35 12.22
C GLY A 52 -16.16 2.85 12.12
N TYR A 53 -15.39 2.31 11.20
CA TYR A 53 -14.26 2.98 10.57
C TYR A 53 -14.77 4.08 9.61
N HIS A 54 -15.71 4.88 10.08
CA HIS A 54 -15.91 6.22 9.56
C HIS A 54 -14.87 7.08 10.26
N SER A 55 -14.02 7.73 9.46
CA SER A 55 -13.15 8.80 9.87
C SER A 55 -13.71 9.50 11.13
N ALA A 56 -13.17 9.19 12.31
CA ALA A 56 -13.55 9.83 13.57
C ALA A 56 -13.30 11.37 13.56
N TYR A 57 -12.79 11.88 12.45
CA TYR A 57 -12.44 13.27 12.23
C TYR A 57 -13.43 14.04 11.33
N THR A 58 -14.54 13.45 10.85
CA THR A 58 -15.51 14.15 9.98
C THR A 58 -16.71 14.76 10.71
N THR A 59 -16.89 14.51 12.01
CA THR A 59 -17.88 15.22 12.82
C THR A 59 -17.16 15.89 13.99
N GLN A 60 -16.97 17.21 13.93
CA GLN A 60 -16.60 17.98 15.13
C GLN A 60 -17.73 17.81 16.15
N PRO A 61 -17.47 17.26 17.36
CA PRO A 61 -18.33 17.51 18.51
C PRO A 61 -18.15 18.99 18.86
N GLN A 62 -19.26 19.70 19.08
CA GLN A 62 -19.25 21.01 19.68
C GLN A 62 -18.84 20.89 21.16
N GLY A 63 -17.56 20.88 21.39
CA GLY A 63 -16.87 20.86 22.67
C GLY A 63 -15.41 20.79 22.35
N GLN A 64 -14.63 21.86 22.61
CA GLN A 64 -13.20 21.94 22.33
C GLN A 64 -12.42 20.96 23.23
N GLU A 65 -12.41 19.68 22.88
CA GLU A 65 -11.29 18.81 23.26
C GLU A 65 -10.07 19.28 22.45
N ARG A 66 -9.01 19.65 23.15
CA ARG A 66 -7.73 20.00 22.53
C ARG A 66 -7.23 18.75 21.79
N VAL A 67 -7.40 18.70 20.47
CA VAL A 67 -6.77 17.66 19.66
C VAL A 67 -5.27 17.77 19.89
N SER A 68 -4.66 16.74 20.46
CA SER A 68 -3.20 16.67 20.62
C SER A 68 -2.57 16.75 19.22
N THR A 69 -1.57 17.61 19.08
CA THR A 69 -0.85 17.77 17.81
C THR A 69 0.60 17.37 17.99
N TYR A 70 1.21 16.79 16.95
CA TYR A 70 2.50 16.10 17.01
C TYR A 70 3.55 16.74 16.09
N ASN A 71 4.80 16.70 16.53
CA ASN A 71 5.95 16.99 15.68
C ASN A 71 6.29 15.72 14.90
N VAL A 72 6.16 15.78 13.58
CA VAL A 72 6.33 14.63 12.68
C VAL A 72 7.60 14.80 11.85
N ALA A 73 8.40 13.74 11.74
CA ALA A 73 9.48 13.65 10.77
C ALA A 73 9.16 12.59 9.70
N VAL A 74 9.47 12.89 8.44
CA VAL A 74 9.34 11.94 7.33
C VAL A 74 10.72 11.71 6.73
N VAL A 75 11.30 10.55 6.96
CA VAL A 75 12.57 10.11 6.38
C VAL A 75 12.30 9.47 5.02
N GLY A 76 13.01 9.90 3.98
CA GLY A 76 12.70 9.53 2.59
C GLY A 76 11.57 10.37 1.99
N ALA A 77 11.35 11.58 2.49
CA ALA A 77 10.26 12.49 2.10
C ALA A 77 10.20 12.77 0.59
N THR A 78 11.31 12.70 -0.13
CA THR A 78 11.40 12.95 -1.57
C THR A 78 11.10 11.71 -2.43
N GLY A 79 10.99 10.53 -1.83
CA GLY A 79 10.61 9.27 -2.49
C GLY A 79 9.12 9.19 -2.81
N LEU A 80 8.70 8.20 -3.61
CA LEU A 80 7.30 8.05 -4.02
C LEU A 80 6.37 7.84 -2.81
N VAL A 81 6.72 6.92 -1.91
CA VAL A 81 5.93 6.63 -0.71
C VAL A 81 5.93 7.80 0.27
N GLY A 82 7.11 8.45 0.50
CA GLY A 82 7.20 9.62 1.35
C GLY A 82 6.32 10.79 0.88
N GLN A 83 6.29 11.04 -0.44
CA GLN A 83 5.41 12.05 -1.04
C GLN A 83 3.93 11.66 -0.91
N GLU A 84 3.58 10.39 -1.12
CA GLU A 84 2.20 9.92 -0.96
C GLU A 84 1.76 9.99 0.50
N PHE A 85 2.65 9.67 1.47
CA PHE A 85 2.40 9.88 2.90
C PHE A 85 2.02 11.34 3.19
N LEU A 86 2.81 12.29 2.74
CA LEU A 86 2.56 13.72 2.96
C LEU A 86 1.22 14.17 2.36
N LYS A 87 0.88 13.67 1.20
CA LYS A 87 -0.39 13.94 0.53
C LYS A 87 -1.57 13.35 1.29
N ILE A 88 -1.48 12.09 1.76
CA ILE A 88 -2.53 11.43 2.55
C ILE A 88 -2.68 12.13 3.90
N ALA A 89 -1.60 12.49 4.58
CA ALA A 89 -1.62 13.23 5.85
C ALA A 89 -2.39 14.54 5.71
N ALA A 90 -2.17 15.28 4.62
CA ALA A 90 -2.91 16.50 4.33
C ALA A 90 -4.40 16.23 4.02
N GLN A 91 -4.72 15.19 3.23
CA GLN A 91 -6.09 14.78 2.87
C GLN A 91 -6.89 14.38 4.11
N ARG A 92 -6.27 13.64 5.04
CA ARG A 92 -6.88 13.15 6.29
C ARG A 92 -6.82 14.16 7.43
N ARG A 93 -6.19 15.34 7.22
CA ARG A 93 -5.98 16.36 8.25
C ARG A 93 -5.28 15.79 9.49
N PHE A 94 -4.25 14.96 9.26
CA PHE A 94 -3.47 14.37 10.34
C PHE A 94 -2.96 15.48 11.27
N PRO A 95 -3.01 15.33 12.61
CA PRO A 95 -2.80 16.41 13.57
C PRO A 95 -1.30 16.79 13.72
N ILE A 96 -0.72 17.43 12.73
CA ILE A 96 0.67 17.85 12.67
C ILE A 96 0.81 19.25 13.28
N LYS A 97 1.69 19.38 14.30
CA LYS A 97 2.12 20.64 14.89
C LYS A 97 3.35 21.20 14.18
N GLY A 98 4.32 20.34 13.93
CA GLY A 98 5.54 20.64 13.21
C GLY A 98 5.92 19.50 12.28
N LEU A 99 6.47 19.81 11.09
CA LEU A 99 6.84 18.81 10.10
C LEU A 99 8.29 19.01 9.67
N ARG A 100 9.09 17.94 9.73
CA ARG A 100 10.45 17.89 9.18
C ARG A 100 10.51 16.89 8.02
N LEU A 101 11.05 17.33 6.90
CA LEU A 101 11.26 16.51 5.71
C LEU A 101 12.73 16.13 5.64
N LEU A 102 12.99 14.84 5.82
CA LEU A 102 14.35 14.30 5.92
C LEU A 102 14.66 13.42 4.69
N ALA A 103 15.81 13.59 4.10
CA ALA A 103 16.27 12.78 2.99
C ALA A 103 17.81 12.65 2.98
N SER A 104 18.36 11.96 1.96
CA SER A 104 19.80 11.90 1.75
C SER A 104 20.37 13.26 1.36
N HIS A 105 21.67 13.44 1.55
CA HIS A 105 22.40 14.67 1.19
C HIS A 105 22.08 15.21 -0.22
N ARG A 106 21.80 14.33 -1.20
CA ARG A 106 21.45 14.71 -2.58
C ARG A 106 20.17 15.53 -2.72
N SER A 107 19.29 15.48 -1.73
CA SER A 107 17.99 16.16 -1.76
C SER A 107 17.91 17.38 -0.84
N VAL A 108 18.97 17.68 -0.09
CA VAL A 108 19.04 18.82 0.85
C VAL A 108 18.82 20.14 0.10
N GLY A 109 18.04 21.04 0.71
CA GLY A 109 17.69 22.33 0.13
C GLY A 109 16.53 22.30 -0.87
N ARG A 110 16.05 21.10 -1.28
CA ARG A 110 14.85 20.98 -2.11
C ARG A 110 13.63 21.45 -1.32
N LYS A 111 12.85 22.35 -1.88
CA LYS A 111 11.58 22.81 -1.30
C LYS A 111 10.44 21.90 -1.74
N MET A 112 9.62 21.47 -0.79
CA MET A 112 8.41 20.68 -1.04
C MET A 112 7.21 21.39 -0.45
N THR A 113 6.08 21.34 -1.19
CA THR A 113 4.80 21.89 -0.72
C THR A 113 3.94 20.75 -0.16
N VAL A 114 3.51 20.89 1.09
CA VAL A 114 2.63 19.94 1.78
C VAL A 114 1.43 20.70 2.34
N GLY A 115 0.28 20.57 1.70
CA GLY A 115 -0.86 21.45 2.00
C GLY A 115 -0.49 22.92 1.77
N GLU A 116 -0.59 23.74 2.83
CA GLU A 116 -0.22 25.16 2.79
C GLU A 116 1.26 25.42 3.16
N TRP A 117 2.01 24.39 3.54
CA TRP A 117 3.38 24.52 4.03
C TRP A 117 4.39 24.35 2.91
N ALA A 118 5.33 25.29 2.80
CA ALA A 118 6.54 25.18 1.98
C ALA A 118 7.70 24.83 2.91
N ILE A 119 8.20 23.59 2.85
CA ILE A 119 9.20 23.04 3.75
C ILE A 119 10.45 22.68 2.95
N GLU A 120 11.61 23.06 3.46
CA GLU A 120 12.89 22.67 2.91
C GLU A 120 13.31 21.30 3.43
N VAL A 121 13.83 20.47 2.55
CA VAL A 121 14.33 19.14 2.89
C VAL A 121 15.68 19.25 3.60
N GLU A 122 15.78 18.63 4.77
CA GLU A 122 16.99 18.54 5.57
C GLU A 122 17.69 17.18 5.36
N GLU A 123 18.98 17.10 5.71
CA GLU A 123 19.68 15.82 5.74
C GLU A 123 19.20 14.95 6.90
N ALA A 124 18.92 13.68 6.61
CA ALA A 124 18.59 12.70 7.63
C ALA A 124 19.84 12.29 8.41
N THR A 125 19.92 12.66 9.68
CA THR A 125 21.03 12.35 10.59
C THR A 125 20.48 11.90 11.95
N PRO A 126 21.27 11.23 12.81
CA PRO A 126 20.84 10.88 14.16
C PRO A 126 20.36 12.08 15.01
N ARG A 127 20.80 13.30 14.71
CA ARG A 127 20.39 14.52 15.43
C ARG A 127 19.06 15.09 14.94
N SER A 128 18.56 14.62 13.80
CA SER A 128 17.34 15.16 13.18
C SER A 128 16.06 14.86 13.96
N PHE A 129 16.12 13.99 14.98
CA PHE A 129 14.94 13.52 15.71
C PHE A 129 14.66 14.21 17.05
N GLN A 130 15.44 15.23 17.43
CA GLN A 130 15.21 15.98 18.65
C GLN A 130 13.87 16.70 18.60
N GLY A 131 13.00 16.43 19.60
CA GLY A 131 11.66 17.02 19.72
C GLY A 131 10.64 16.49 18.70
N ILE A 132 10.93 15.36 18.05
CA ILE A 132 9.99 14.64 17.20
C ILE A 132 9.22 13.63 18.04
N ASP A 133 7.90 13.62 17.89
CA ASP A 133 6.99 12.69 18.55
C ASP A 133 6.77 11.43 17.68
N LEU A 134 6.64 11.61 16.37
CA LEU A 134 6.40 10.54 15.39
C LEU A 134 7.37 10.65 14.23
N ALA A 135 8.07 9.55 13.89
CA ALA A 135 8.96 9.49 12.74
C ALA A 135 8.50 8.39 11.76
N ILE A 136 8.21 8.78 10.51
CA ILE A 136 7.85 7.87 9.43
C ILE A 136 9.09 7.61 8.58
N PHE A 137 9.43 6.34 8.43
CA PHE A 137 10.59 5.91 7.66
C PHE A 137 10.13 5.24 6.36
N SER A 138 10.38 5.93 5.24
CA SER A 138 10.22 5.39 3.88
C SER A 138 11.58 5.45 3.18
N ALA A 139 12.52 4.65 3.69
CA ALA A 139 13.92 4.65 3.29
C ALA A 139 14.42 3.21 3.09
N THR A 140 15.71 3.04 2.79
CA THR A 140 16.29 1.70 2.66
C THR A 140 16.46 1.03 4.03
N THR A 141 16.59 -0.30 4.01
CA THR A 141 16.84 -1.12 5.20
C THR A 141 18.05 -0.61 6.01
N GLU A 142 19.11 -0.20 5.33
CA GLU A 142 20.35 0.30 5.93
C GLU A 142 20.09 1.61 6.68
N VAL A 143 19.41 2.55 6.06
CA VAL A 143 19.05 3.86 6.66
C VAL A 143 18.14 3.65 7.88
N SER A 144 17.16 2.76 7.79
CA SER A 144 16.27 2.44 8.90
C SER A 144 17.02 1.80 10.06
N ARG A 145 17.92 0.86 9.81
CA ARG A 145 18.76 0.26 10.86
C ARG A 145 19.70 1.26 11.52
N GLU A 146 20.20 2.22 10.79
CA GLU A 146 21.09 3.26 11.31
C GLU A 146 20.34 4.31 12.13
N LEU A 147 19.22 4.85 11.63
CA LEU A 147 18.61 6.06 12.16
C LEU A 147 17.48 5.78 13.17
N ILE A 148 16.72 4.68 13.04
CA ILE A 148 15.59 4.39 13.94
C ILE A 148 16.03 4.26 15.41
N PRO A 149 17.13 3.59 15.78
CA PRO A 149 17.58 3.55 17.17
C PRO A 149 17.87 4.93 17.76
N ALA A 150 18.38 5.87 16.93
CA ALA A 150 18.61 7.24 17.36
C ALA A 150 17.32 8.04 17.53
N ALA A 151 16.32 7.80 16.66
CA ALA A 151 14.99 8.42 16.76
C ALA A 151 14.25 7.94 18.02
N VAL A 152 14.24 6.65 18.29
CA VAL A 152 13.65 6.07 19.52
C VAL A 152 14.35 6.59 20.77
N LYS A 153 15.68 6.67 20.76
CA LYS A 153 16.44 7.27 21.88
C LYS A 153 16.12 8.74 22.11
N ALA A 154 15.74 9.47 21.05
CA ALA A 154 15.30 10.86 21.14
C ALA A 154 13.83 11.00 21.63
N GLY A 155 13.11 9.89 21.80
CA GLY A 155 11.73 9.83 22.30
C GLY A 155 10.67 9.71 21.21
N ALA A 156 11.06 9.56 19.93
CA ALA A 156 10.10 9.41 18.86
C ALA A 156 9.56 7.96 18.75
N VAL A 157 8.27 7.80 18.46
CA VAL A 157 7.72 6.55 17.94
C VAL A 157 8.00 6.48 16.44
N CYS A 158 8.56 5.36 15.98
CA CYS A 158 8.97 5.15 14.59
C CYS A 158 8.05 4.16 13.89
N ILE A 159 7.52 4.53 12.72
CA ILE A 159 6.79 3.63 11.82
C ILE A 159 7.67 3.41 10.58
N ASP A 160 8.09 2.16 10.35
CA ASP A 160 9.07 1.79 9.34
C ASP A 160 8.47 1.01 8.17
N ASP A 161 8.65 1.51 6.95
CA ASP A 161 8.25 0.86 5.70
C ASP A 161 9.33 -0.08 5.14
N SER A 162 10.52 -0.05 5.68
CA SER A 162 11.60 -0.93 5.22
C SER A 162 11.43 -2.38 5.74
N ALA A 163 12.22 -3.30 5.19
CA ALA A 163 12.26 -4.67 5.70
C ALA A 163 13.14 -4.83 6.96
N ALA A 164 13.69 -3.73 7.52
CA ALA A 164 14.69 -3.79 8.57
C ALA A 164 14.21 -4.50 9.85
N TRP A 165 12.98 -4.24 10.25
CA TRP A 165 12.46 -4.63 11.56
C TRP A 165 11.27 -5.58 11.49
N ARG A 166 10.72 -5.86 10.30
CA ARG A 166 9.49 -6.63 10.13
C ARG A 166 9.48 -7.98 10.83
N MET A 167 10.60 -8.71 10.82
CA MET A 167 10.70 -10.05 11.39
C MET A 167 11.37 -10.09 12.78
N GLU A 168 11.70 -8.91 13.34
CA GLU A 168 12.20 -8.85 14.72
C GLU A 168 11.08 -9.22 15.70
N PRO A 169 11.32 -10.13 16.68
CA PRO A 169 10.26 -10.63 17.58
C PRO A 169 9.59 -9.52 18.41
N ASP A 170 10.36 -8.53 18.83
CA ASP A 170 9.91 -7.45 19.71
C ASP A 170 9.34 -6.23 18.93
N VAL A 171 9.21 -6.34 17.61
CA VAL A 171 8.68 -5.26 16.75
C VAL A 171 7.36 -5.70 16.13
N PRO A 172 6.25 -5.04 16.46
CA PRO A 172 4.96 -5.34 15.83
C PRO A 172 4.98 -5.02 14.32
N LEU A 173 4.42 -5.94 13.55
CA LEU A 173 4.21 -5.83 12.10
C LEU A 173 2.71 -5.67 11.87
N VAL A 174 2.24 -4.46 11.51
CA VAL A 174 0.84 -4.11 11.71
C VAL A 174 0.09 -3.77 10.42
N VAL A 175 -1.06 -4.41 10.28
CA VAL A 175 -2.17 -4.00 9.42
C VAL A 175 -3.34 -3.63 10.35
N PRO A 176 -3.73 -2.36 10.49
CA PRO A 176 -4.71 -1.93 11.49
C PRO A 176 -6.03 -2.70 11.48
N GLU A 177 -6.51 -3.09 10.31
CA GLU A 177 -7.76 -3.87 10.18
C GLU A 177 -7.62 -5.34 10.63
N VAL A 178 -6.39 -5.81 10.87
CA VAL A 178 -6.08 -7.20 11.22
C VAL A 178 -5.65 -7.32 12.67
N ASN A 179 -4.57 -6.63 13.03
CA ASN A 179 -3.87 -6.83 14.30
C ASN A 179 -3.47 -5.53 15.01
N ALA A 180 -4.34 -4.50 15.00
CA ALA A 180 -4.08 -3.23 15.69
C ALA A 180 -3.77 -3.40 17.20
N GLU A 181 -4.22 -4.50 17.83
CA GLU A 181 -3.93 -4.79 19.23
C GLU A 181 -2.43 -4.98 19.52
N ASP A 182 -1.65 -5.44 18.51
CA ASP A 182 -0.20 -5.63 18.61
C ASP A 182 0.54 -4.30 18.86
N LEU A 183 -0.09 -3.16 18.53
CA LEU A 183 0.46 -1.85 18.82
C LEU A 183 0.77 -1.62 20.29
N LYS A 184 0.11 -2.32 21.22
CA LYS A 184 0.38 -2.23 22.65
C LYS A 184 1.76 -2.77 23.04
N GLU A 185 2.34 -3.61 22.21
CA GLU A 185 3.62 -4.27 22.47
C GLU A 185 4.82 -3.48 21.90
N HIS A 186 4.59 -2.36 21.18
CA HIS A 186 5.68 -1.61 20.58
C HIS A 186 6.61 -1.01 21.65
N ARG A 187 7.90 -1.02 21.35
CA ARG A 187 8.96 -0.39 22.16
C ARG A 187 9.58 0.80 21.43
N GLY A 188 8.71 1.58 20.78
CA GLY A 188 9.10 2.74 19.97
C GLY A 188 9.33 2.43 18.49
N ILE A 189 9.26 1.17 18.05
CA ILE A 189 9.38 0.77 16.64
C ILE A 189 8.15 -0.03 16.25
N ILE A 190 7.54 0.31 15.12
CA ILE A 190 6.43 -0.42 14.48
C ILE A 190 6.80 -0.58 13.00
N SER A 191 6.62 -1.77 12.45
CA SER A 191 6.82 -2.01 11.03
C SER A 191 5.50 -2.09 10.28
N ILE A 192 5.47 -1.57 9.06
CA ILE A 192 4.40 -1.88 8.09
C ILE A 192 4.83 -3.05 7.22
N PRO A 193 3.88 -3.90 6.79
CA PRO A 193 4.20 -5.06 5.96
C PRO A 193 4.61 -4.69 4.53
N ASN A 194 5.07 -5.68 3.81
CA ASN A 194 5.28 -5.60 2.38
C ASN A 194 3.99 -5.24 1.64
N CYS A 195 4.12 -4.45 0.57
CA CYS A 195 2.99 -3.88 -0.15
C CYS A 195 1.95 -4.90 -0.69
N PRO A 196 2.30 -6.13 -1.13
CA PRO A 196 1.30 -7.17 -1.41
C PRO A 196 0.78 -7.84 -0.13
N THR A 197 1.58 -7.99 0.93
CA THR A 197 1.15 -8.68 2.15
C THR A 197 0.02 -7.95 2.88
N THR A 198 0.06 -6.61 2.88
CA THR A 198 -0.96 -5.79 3.54
C THR A 198 -2.38 -6.05 3.03
N PRO A 199 -2.69 -5.91 1.71
CA PRO A 199 -4.02 -6.16 1.19
C PRO A 199 -4.42 -7.63 1.23
N LEU A 200 -3.47 -8.56 1.10
CA LEU A 200 -3.71 -9.99 1.25
C LEU A 200 -4.25 -10.34 2.64
N CYS A 201 -3.55 -9.90 3.70
CA CYS A 201 -3.98 -10.13 5.08
C CYS A 201 -5.30 -9.41 5.39
N GLN A 202 -5.46 -8.16 4.95
CA GLN A 202 -6.69 -7.39 5.12
C GLN A 202 -7.90 -8.13 4.52
N THR A 203 -7.75 -8.69 3.30
CA THR A 203 -8.84 -9.38 2.61
C THR A 203 -9.20 -10.71 3.25
N LEU A 204 -8.21 -11.48 3.71
CA LEU A 204 -8.43 -12.82 4.23
C LEU A 204 -8.85 -12.84 5.70
N TRP A 205 -8.50 -11.81 6.47
CA TRP A 205 -8.74 -11.77 7.92
C TRP A 205 -10.20 -11.89 8.34
N PRO A 206 -11.18 -11.19 7.74
CA PRO A 206 -12.59 -11.30 8.14
C PRO A 206 -13.11 -12.73 8.04
N VAL A 207 -12.67 -13.47 7.02
CA VAL A 207 -13.07 -14.87 6.81
C VAL A 207 -12.30 -15.79 7.75
N HIS A 208 -10.99 -15.59 7.91
CA HIS A 208 -10.13 -16.41 8.79
C HIS A 208 -10.65 -16.45 10.24
N LYS A 209 -11.15 -15.35 10.77
CA LYS A 209 -11.70 -15.29 12.14
C LYS A 209 -12.87 -16.27 12.39
N VAL A 210 -13.64 -16.60 11.38
CA VAL A 210 -14.83 -17.46 11.51
C VAL A 210 -14.65 -18.84 10.87
N ASN A 211 -13.77 -18.93 9.87
CA ASN A 211 -13.41 -20.15 9.16
C ASN A 211 -11.90 -20.15 8.92
N PRO A 212 -11.09 -20.76 9.79
CA PRO A 212 -9.63 -20.70 9.74
C PRO A 212 -9.04 -21.14 8.40
N LEU A 213 -8.08 -20.39 7.91
CA LEU A 213 -7.26 -20.72 6.75
C LEU A 213 -6.40 -21.95 7.02
N LYS A 214 -6.26 -22.79 6.01
CA LYS A 214 -5.31 -23.91 5.97
C LYS A 214 -4.15 -23.64 5.02
N ARG A 215 -4.44 -23.03 3.87
CA ARG A 215 -3.46 -22.83 2.82
C ARG A 215 -3.78 -21.60 1.99
N ILE A 216 -2.74 -20.88 1.61
CA ILE A 216 -2.79 -19.77 0.64
C ILE A 216 -1.79 -20.05 -0.47
N VAL A 217 -2.23 -19.91 -1.72
CA VAL A 217 -1.34 -19.75 -2.88
C VAL A 217 -1.63 -18.38 -3.45
N VAL A 218 -0.59 -17.56 -3.62
CA VAL A 218 -0.71 -16.21 -4.14
C VAL A 218 0.32 -15.93 -5.22
N ASP A 219 -0.16 -15.50 -6.38
CA ASP A 219 0.67 -15.02 -7.48
C ASP A 219 0.47 -13.51 -7.59
N THR A 220 1.54 -12.73 -7.36
CA THR A 220 1.47 -11.28 -7.38
C THR A 220 1.92 -10.71 -8.71
N TYR A 221 1.22 -9.67 -9.17
CA TYR A 221 1.53 -8.88 -10.37
C TYR A 221 1.87 -7.46 -9.92
N GLN A 222 3.18 -7.22 -9.67
CA GLN A 222 3.64 -6.02 -8.98
C GLN A 222 4.08 -4.93 -9.95
N SER A 223 3.50 -3.75 -9.81
CA SER A 223 3.85 -2.55 -10.57
C SER A 223 5.27 -2.04 -10.28
N VAL A 224 5.87 -1.33 -11.21
CA VAL A 224 7.25 -0.83 -11.13
C VAL A 224 7.46 0.22 -10.03
N SER A 225 6.41 0.95 -9.62
CA SER A 225 6.50 1.93 -8.52
C SER A 225 6.95 1.31 -7.19
N GLY A 226 6.73 0.00 -6.98
CA GLY A 226 7.24 -0.73 -5.82
C GLY A 226 8.77 -0.79 -5.75
N THR A 227 9.47 -0.61 -6.88
CA THR A 227 10.94 -0.49 -6.92
C THR A 227 11.39 0.98 -6.80
N GLY A 228 10.47 1.94 -6.96
CA GLY A 228 10.74 3.36 -6.83
C GLY A 228 10.76 4.14 -8.14
N ALA A 229 11.08 5.44 -8.05
CA ALA A 229 10.97 6.36 -9.18
C ALA A 229 11.85 5.98 -10.40
N ALA A 230 13.04 5.46 -10.16
CA ALA A 230 13.94 5.02 -11.23
C ALA A 230 13.33 3.90 -12.09
N ALA A 231 12.56 2.99 -11.49
CA ALA A 231 11.89 1.92 -12.23
C ALA A 231 10.69 2.43 -13.05
N VAL A 232 9.98 3.43 -12.52
CA VAL A 232 8.92 4.14 -13.26
C VAL A 232 9.49 4.84 -14.50
N GLU A 233 10.64 5.52 -14.34
CA GLU A 233 11.35 6.16 -15.43
C GLU A 233 11.88 5.14 -16.45
N GLU A 234 12.46 4.03 -15.99
CA GLU A 234 12.95 2.96 -16.86
C GLU A 234 11.82 2.37 -17.71
N LEU A 235 10.66 2.04 -17.13
CA LEU A 235 9.50 1.56 -17.90
C LEU A 235 9.06 2.57 -18.96
N THR A 236 9.02 3.85 -18.61
CA THR A 236 8.63 4.93 -19.54
C THR A 236 9.61 5.03 -20.70
N GLU A 237 10.90 5.06 -20.42
CA GLU A 237 11.95 5.20 -21.42
C GLU A 237 12.05 3.96 -22.31
N GLN A 238 12.00 2.76 -21.74
CA GLN A 238 11.98 1.51 -22.52
C GLN A 238 10.76 1.43 -23.44
N THR A 239 9.58 1.85 -22.95
CA THR A 239 8.37 1.91 -23.78
C THR A 239 8.58 2.83 -24.99
N ARG A 240 9.13 4.02 -24.76
CA ARG A 240 9.45 4.97 -25.84
C ARG A 240 10.44 4.37 -26.84
N GLN A 241 11.55 3.78 -26.35
CA GLN A 241 12.59 3.17 -27.20
C GLN A 241 12.02 2.08 -28.11
N VAL A 242 11.22 1.15 -27.52
CA VAL A 242 10.60 0.05 -28.28
C VAL A 242 9.61 0.58 -29.33
N MET A 243 8.78 1.57 -28.98
CA MET A 243 7.84 2.18 -29.93
C MET A 243 8.52 2.93 -31.09
N GLU A 244 9.74 3.42 -30.89
CA GLU A 244 10.58 4.04 -31.93
C GLU A 244 11.38 3.00 -32.74
N GLY A 245 11.26 1.70 -32.44
CA GLY A 245 12.02 0.63 -33.09
C GLY A 245 13.44 0.47 -32.60
N ASN A 246 13.78 1.06 -31.46
CA ASN A 246 15.09 0.95 -30.82
C ASN A 246 15.15 -0.21 -29.81
N SER A 247 16.35 -0.68 -29.50
CA SER A 247 16.57 -1.64 -28.42
C SER A 247 16.39 -0.97 -27.07
N ALA A 248 15.61 -1.56 -26.17
CA ALA A 248 15.42 -1.09 -24.81
C ALA A 248 16.69 -1.29 -23.97
N GLN A 249 17.03 -0.30 -23.13
CA GLN A 249 18.14 -0.38 -22.21
C GLN A 249 17.63 -0.67 -20.79
N SER A 250 18.19 -1.68 -20.13
CA SER A 250 17.84 -2.07 -18.75
C SER A 250 18.93 -1.61 -17.79
N HIS A 251 18.54 -0.87 -16.74
CA HIS A 251 19.45 -0.32 -15.73
C HIS A 251 18.99 -0.67 -14.30
N VAL A 252 17.68 -0.74 -14.07
CA VAL A 252 17.06 -1.06 -12.76
C VAL A 252 16.77 -2.54 -12.67
N TYR A 253 16.22 -3.12 -13.74
CA TYR A 253 15.87 -4.54 -13.80
C TYR A 253 16.91 -5.34 -14.58
N PRO A 254 17.06 -6.66 -14.31
CA PRO A 254 17.99 -7.51 -15.04
C PRO A 254 17.59 -7.73 -16.50
N HIS A 255 16.32 -7.51 -16.85
CA HIS A 255 15.77 -7.65 -18.18
C HIS A 255 14.85 -6.47 -18.51
N GLN A 256 14.59 -6.27 -19.80
CA GLN A 256 13.58 -5.32 -20.27
C GLN A 256 12.25 -5.58 -19.57
N ILE A 257 11.66 -4.52 -18.98
CA ILE A 257 10.35 -4.58 -18.35
C ILE A 257 9.23 -4.13 -19.29
N ALA A 258 9.47 -3.17 -20.20
CA ALA A 258 8.48 -2.75 -21.16
C ALA A 258 8.02 -3.93 -22.05
N PHE A 259 6.70 -4.18 -22.10
CA PHE A 259 6.08 -5.29 -22.82
C PHE A 259 6.53 -6.68 -22.37
N ASN A 260 6.94 -6.85 -21.12
CA ASN A 260 7.48 -8.10 -20.59
C ASN A 260 7.01 -8.38 -19.15
N LEU A 261 7.18 -9.62 -18.70
CA LEU A 261 6.94 -10.06 -17.32
C LEU A 261 8.24 -10.60 -16.75
N LEU A 262 8.60 -10.19 -15.52
CA LEU A 262 9.78 -10.71 -14.85
C LEU A 262 9.35 -11.53 -13.63
N PRO A 263 9.47 -12.88 -13.65
CA PRO A 263 9.10 -13.73 -12.51
C PRO A 263 10.19 -13.70 -11.44
N GLN A 264 10.56 -12.50 -11.07
CA GLN A 264 11.57 -12.18 -10.06
C GLN A 264 11.31 -10.81 -9.48
N VAL A 265 11.04 -10.75 -8.19
CA VAL A 265 11.03 -9.51 -7.41
C VAL A 265 12.02 -9.69 -6.26
N ASP A 266 13.00 -8.76 -6.14
CA ASP A 266 14.15 -8.87 -5.23
C ASP A 266 15.09 -10.03 -5.61
N VAL A 267 16.03 -10.42 -4.75
CA VAL A 267 17.06 -11.43 -4.99
C VAL A 267 16.56 -12.85 -4.72
N PHE A 268 17.13 -13.84 -5.41
CA PHE A 268 16.87 -15.25 -5.12
C PHE A 268 17.57 -15.70 -3.83
N LEU A 269 16.87 -16.53 -3.06
CA LEU A 269 17.39 -17.21 -1.89
C LEU A 269 17.80 -18.64 -2.24
N GLY A 270 18.56 -19.29 -1.36
CA GLY A 270 19.01 -20.68 -1.57
C GLY A 270 17.88 -21.72 -1.59
N SER A 271 16.65 -21.35 -1.18
CA SER A 271 15.45 -22.16 -1.26
C SER A 271 14.77 -22.19 -2.65
N GLY A 272 15.23 -21.36 -3.59
CA GLY A 272 14.59 -21.14 -4.89
C GLY A 272 13.52 -20.04 -4.89
N TYR A 273 13.03 -19.63 -3.72
CA TYR A 273 12.17 -18.45 -3.59
C TYR A 273 12.98 -17.16 -3.71
N THR A 274 12.32 -16.08 -4.15
CA THR A 274 12.89 -14.74 -4.01
C THR A 274 12.70 -14.21 -2.58
N LYS A 275 13.47 -13.18 -2.20
CA LYS A 275 13.30 -12.50 -0.91
C LYS A 275 11.92 -11.87 -0.77
N GLU A 276 11.33 -11.42 -1.88
CA GLU A 276 9.96 -10.89 -1.91
C GLU A 276 8.92 -11.96 -1.57
N GLU A 277 9.01 -13.14 -2.17
CA GLU A 277 8.15 -14.28 -1.87
C GLU A 277 8.29 -14.73 -0.43
N TRP A 278 9.52 -14.75 0.09
CA TRP A 278 9.80 -15.03 1.49
C TRP A 278 9.12 -14.04 2.43
N LYS A 279 9.11 -12.73 2.09
CA LYS A 279 8.39 -11.70 2.86
C LYS A 279 6.89 -12.00 2.88
N VAL A 280 6.27 -12.23 1.72
CA VAL A 280 4.83 -12.56 1.66
C VAL A 280 4.49 -13.74 2.55
N ILE A 281 5.29 -14.81 2.50
CA ILE A 281 5.06 -16.03 3.28
C ILE A 281 5.15 -15.74 4.79
N ASN A 282 6.25 -15.14 5.25
CA ASN A 282 6.52 -15.06 6.69
C ASN A 282 5.84 -13.85 7.36
N GLU A 283 5.65 -12.76 6.61
CA GLU A 283 4.90 -11.61 7.11
C GLU A 283 3.42 -11.95 7.28
N THR A 284 2.81 -12.68 6.33
CA THR A 284 1.42 -13.18 6.47
C THR A 284 1.25 -14.01 7.74
N ARG A 285 2.16 -14.95 8.01
CA ARG A 285 2.15 -15.76 9.22
C ARG A 285 2.24 -14.92 10.50
N LYS A 286 3.12 -13.92 10.50
CA LYS A 286 3.31 -13.03 11.66
C LYS A 286 2.09 -12.15 11.91
N ILE A 287 1.54 -11.51 10.88
CA ILE A 287 0.39 -10.61 10.98
C ILE A 287 -0.88 -11.34 11.43
N MET A 288 -1.09 -12.55 10.91
CA MET A 288 -2.28 -13.35 11.23
C MET A 288 -2.11 -14.20 12.49
N HIS A 289 -0.95 -14.16 13.15
CA HIS A 289 -0.60 -15.00 14.31
C HIS A 289 -0.70 -16.52 14.04
N GLU A 290 -0.44 -16.93 12.78
CA GLU A 290 -0.53 -18.31 12.33
C GLU A 290 0.83 -18.80 11.80
N PRO A 291 1.79 -19.15 12.69
CA PRO A 291 3.17 -19.46 12.30
C PRO A 291 3.29 -20.68 11.38
N GLU A 292 2.32 -21.60 11.45
CA GLU A 292 2.30 -22.84 10.66
C GLU A 292 1.41 -22.74 9.41
N LEU A 293 0.83 -21.59 9.12
CA LEU A 293 -0.03 -21.43 7.94
C LEU A 293 0.74 -21.77 6.67
N ALA A 294 0.19 -22.67 5.87
CA ALA A 294 0.77 -23.05 4.58
C ALA A 294 0.59 -21.93 3.57
N VAL A 295 1.66 -21.22 3.22
CA VAL A 295 1.65 -20.14 2.23
C VAL A 295 2.70 -20.42 1.16
N SER A 296 2.33 -20.27 -0.10
CA SER A 296 3.24 -20.28 -1.25
C SER A 296 3.00 -19.02 -2.08
N ALA A 297 4.06 -18.37 -2.51
CA ALA A 297 3.98 -17.14 -3.30
C ALA A 297 4.84 -17.23 -4.55
N THR A 298 4.36 -16.63 -5.65
CA THR A 298 5.15 -16.31 -6.85
C THR A 298 5.02 -14.83 -7.12
N CYS A 299 6.15 -14.10 -7.09
CA CYS A 299 6.13 -12.65 -7.28
C CYS A 299 6.64 -12.25 -8.66
N VAL A 300 5.78 -11.59 -9.45
CA VAL A 300 6.06 -11.18 -10.82
C VAL A 300 6.06 -9.67 -10.95
N ARG A 301 7.11 -9.08 -11.51
CA ARG A 301 7.14 -7.68 -11.90
C ARG A 301 6.46 -7.51 -13.27
N VAL A 302 5.52 -6.57 -13.35
CA VAL A 302 4.73 -6.30 -14.57
C VAL A 302 4.91 -4.86 -15.03
N PRO A 303 4.71 -4.55 -16.35
CA PRO A 303 4.88 -3.23 -16.92
C PRO A 303 3.66 -2.33 -16.61
N VAL A 304 3.37 -2.16 -15.34
CA VAL A 304 2.30 -1.33 -14.79
C VAL A 304 2.95 -0.29 -13.87
N TYR A 305 2.52 0.96 -13.94
CA TYR A 305 3.13 2.04 -13.16
C TYR A 305 2.80 1.96 -11.69
N VAL A 306 1.52 1.88 -11.33
CA VAL A 306 1.00 1.88 -9.95
C VAL A 306 -0.11 0.86 -9.82
N GLY A 307 -0.22 0.25 -8.65
CA GLY A 307 -1.20 -0.76 -8.31
C GLY A 307 -0.65 -2.18 -8.48
N HIS A 308 -0.63 -2.93 -7.37
CA HIS A 308 -0.34 -4.36 -7.39
C HIS A 308 -1.62 -5.14 -7.52
N SER A 309 -1.54 -6.26 -8.22
CA SER A 309 -2.64 -7.21 -8.31
C SER A 309 -2.18 -8.57 -7.80
N GLU A 310 -3.12 -9.37 -7.32
CA GLU A 310 -2.84 -10.70 -6.81
C GLU A 310 -3.92 -11.69 -7.24
N ALA A 311 -3.51 -12.85 -7.77
CA ALA A 311 -4.36 -14.01 -7.94
C ALA A 311 -4.20 -14.87 -6.68
N VAL A 312 -5.28 -15.04 -5.91
CA VAL A 312 -5.24 -15.72 -4.62
C VAL A 312 -6.12 -16.97 -4.66
N HIS A 313 -5.57 -18.07 -4.16
CA HIS A 313 -6.27 -19.31 -3.88
C HIS A 313 -6.17 -19.60 -2.38
N ALA A 314 -7.29 -19.51 -1.68
CA ALA A 314 -7.37 -19.70 -0.24
C ALA A 314 -8.18 -20.95 0.10
N GLU A 315 -7.60 -21.86 0.86
CA GLU A 315 -8.26 -23.04 1.39
C GLU A 315 -8.58 -22.85 2.88
N PHE A 316 -9.82 -23.12 3.26
CA PHE A 316 -10.36 -22.95 4.60
C PHE A 316 -10.62 -24.30 5.28
N SER A 317 -10.85 -24.26 6.59
CA SER A 317 -11.09 -25.45 7.40
C SER A 317 -12.47 -26.07 7.18
N LYS A 318 -13.45 -25.25 6.77
CA LYS A 318 -14.84 -25.65 6.51
C LYS A 318 -15.24 -25.21 5.11
N ALA A 319 -16.30 -25.82 4.59
CA ALA A 319 -16.92 -25.38 3.34
C ALA A 319 -17.33 -23.90 3.43
N ILE A 320 -17.16 -23.20 2.33
CA ILE A 320 -17.49 -21.77 2.17
C ILE A 320 -17.95 -21.54 0.73
N SER A 321 -19.07 -20.84 0.56
CA SER A 321 -19.53 -20.43 -0.77
C SER A 321 -18.87 -19.11 -1.22
N PRO A 322 -18.79 -18.84 -2.53
CA PRO A 322 -18.38 -17.53 -3.04
C PRO A 322 -19.25 -16.39 -2.49
N GLU A 323 -20.53 -16.63 -2.29
CA GLU A 323 -21.50 -15.67 -1.76
C GLU A 323 -21.17 -15.31 -0.31
N ASP A 324 -20.96 -16.31 0.55
CA ASP A 324 -20.58 -16.08 1.96
C ASP A 324 -19.23 -15.36 2.07
N PHE A 325 -18.25 -15.74 1.24
CA PHE A 325 -16.96 -15.03 1.19
C PHE A 325 -17.16 -13.57 0.77
N THR A 326 -17.96 -13.33 -0.26
CA THR A 326 -18.23 -11.99 -0.77
C THR A 326 -18.89 -11.11 0.29
N GLU A 327 -19.88 -11.63 1.02
CA GLU A 327 -20.55 -10.90 2.09
C GLU A 327 -19.54 -10.50 3.20
N MET A 328 -18.73 -11.46 3.68
CA MET A 328 -17.75 -11.19 4.73
C MET A 328 -16.71 -10.14 4.33
N VAL A 329 -16.20 -10.18 3.10
CA VAL A 329 -15.20 -9.20 2.65
C VAL A 329 -15.82 -7.84 2.32
N HIS A 330 -17.08 -7.82 1.86
CA HIS A 330 -17.80 -6.57 1.58
C HIS A 330 -18.09 -5.75 2.86
N GLU A 331 -18.32 -6.43 3.98
CA GLU A 331 -18.55 -5.77 5.28
C GLU A 331 -17.24 -5.33 5.96
N ALA A 332 -16.08 -5.76 5.46
CA ALA A 332 -14.81 -5.46 6.07
C ALA A 332 -14.34 -4.02 5.75
N PRO A 333 -13.72 -3.32 6.72
CA PRO A 333 -13.26 -1.95 6.52
C PRO A 333 -12.13 -1.88 5.47
N GLY A 334 -12.19 -0.87 4.61
CA GLY A 334 -11.17 -0.60 3.59
C GLY A 334 -11.13 -1.63 2.45
N ILE A 335 -12.21 -2.40 2.27
CA ILE A 335 -12.37 -3.32 1.14
C ILE A 335 -13.59 -2.92 0.30
N THR A 336 -13.40 -2.86 -1.00
CA THR A 336 -14.46 -2.66 -1.98
C THR A 336 -14.56 -3.89 -2.88
N VAL A 337 -15.73 -4.55 -2.88
CA VAL A 337 -16.01 -5.64 -3.83
C VAL A 337 -16.45 -5.05 -5.16
N GLN A 338 -15.77 -5.42 -6.23
CA GLN A 338 -16.05 -5.04 -7.61
C GLN A 338 -16.06 -6.29 -8.48
N ASP A 339 -17.19 -7.00 -8.51
CA ASP A 339 -17.30 -8.32 -9.12
C ASP A 339 -18.63 -8.53 -9.86
N GLU A 340 -18.71 -8.08 -11.10
CA GLU A 340 -19.83 -8.31 -12.01
C GLU A 340 -19.29 -8.75 -13.37
N PRO A 341 -18.87 -10.04 -13.49
CA PRO A 341 -18.24 -10.56 -14.71
C PRO A 341 -19.11 -10.48 -15.97
N SER A 342 -20.43 -10.47 -15.81
CA SER A 342 -21.38 -10.41 -16.93
C SER A 342 -21.27 -9.12 -17.75
N VAL A 343 -20.76 -8.05 -17.12
CA VAL A 343 -20.50 -6.74 -17.73
C VAL A 343 -19.01 -6.38 -17.71
N ASN A 344 -18.13 -7.36 -17.52
CA ASN A 344 -16.67 -7.20 -17.44
C ASN A 344 -16.23 -6.24 -16.31
N LEU A 345 -16.98 -6.14 -15.22
CA LEU A 345 -16.64 -5.33 -14.07
C LEU A 345 -15.80 -6.14 -13.07
N TYR A 346 -14.55 -5.78 -12.94
CA TYR A 346 -13.57 -6.32 -12.00
C TYR A 346 -12.45 -5.30 -11.76
N PRO A 347 -11.72 -5.36 -10.64
CA PRO A 347 -10.67 -4.38 -10.35
C PRO A 347 -9.44 -4.57 -11.23
N THR A 348 -8.84 -3.45 -11.63
CA THR A 348 -7.59 -3.40 -12.37
C THR A 348 -6.64 -2.37 -11.74
N PRO A 349 -5.32 -2.49 -11.90
CA PRO A 349 -4.38 -1.47 -11.41
C PRO A 349 -4.73 -0.06 -11.89
N TRP A 350 -5.17 0.08 -13.14
CA TRP A 350 -5.57 1.36 -13.71
C TRP A 350 -6.75 2.01 -12.98
N SER A 351 -7.77 1.22 -12.62
CA SER A 351 -8.97 1.73 -11.96
C SER A 351 -8.76 1.99 -10.45
N VAL A 352 -7.75 1.35 -9.84
CA VAL A 352 -7.49 1.38 -8.40
C VAL A 352 -6.39 2.36 -8.01
N ALA A 353 -5.49 2.72 -8.92
CA ALA A 353 -4.44 3.69 -8.66
C ALA A 353 -4.99 5.01 -8.08
N GLY A 354 -4.44 5.45 -6.95
CA GLY A 354 -4.88 6.64 -6.19
C GLY A 354 -6.09 6.41 -5.28
N ARG A 355 -6.57 5.16 -5.14
CA ARG A 355 -7.65 4.78 -4.21
C ARG A 355 -7.09 4.26 -2.89
N ASP A 356 -7.88 4.40 -1.82
CA ASP A 356 -7.51 3.97 -0.46
C ASP A 356 -7.84 2.51 -0.20
N ASP A 357 -8.96 2.03 -0.75
CA ASP A 357 -9.45 0.68 -0.52
C ASP A 357 -8.62 -0.38 -1.27
N THR A 358 -8.62 -1.59 -0.71
CA THR A 358 -8.31 -2.82 -1.41
C THR A 358 -9.55 -3.27 -2.19
N TYR A 359 -9.39 -3.54 -3.49
CA TYR A 359 -10.48 -3.95 -4.37
C TYR A 359 -10.41 -5.45 -4.63
N VAL A 360 -11.55 -6.14 -4.46
CA VAL A 360 -11.65 -7.59 -4.62
C VAL A 360 -12.70 -7.92 -5.67
N GLY A 361 -12.40 -8.86 -6.54
CA GLY A 361 -13.32 -9.36 -7.57
C GLY A 361 -12.91 -10.72 -8.10
N ARG A 362 -13.62 -11.21 -9.11
CA ARG A 362 -13.40 -12.53 -9.69
C ARG A 362 -13.49 -13.65 -8.62
N ILE A 363 -14.38 -13.44 -7.63
CA ILE A 363 -14.63 -14.37 -6.53
C ILE A 363 -15.36 -15.60 -7.07
N ARG A 364 -14.83 -16.78 -6.81
CA ARG A 364 -15.38 -18.04 -7.30
C ARG A 364 -14.90 -19.21 -6.47
N GLN A 365 -15.63 -20.32 -6.53
CA GLN A 365 -15.18 -21.59 -5.95
C GLN A 365 -13.86 -22.02 -6.61
N ASP A 366 -12.87 -22.41 -5.79
CA ASP A 366 -11.64 -23.04 -6.30
C ASP A 366 -11.90 -24.50 -6.64
N ALA A 367 -11.99 -24.80 -7.93
CA ALA A 367 -12.27 -26.14 -8.42
C ALA A 367 -11.21 -27.19 -8.04
N SER A 368 -10.00 -26.75 -7.65
CA SER A 368 -8.89 -27.66 -7.32
C SER A 368 -9.00 -28.26 -5.91
N VAL A 369 -9.71 -27.60 -4.98
CA VAL A 369 -9.86 -28.01 -3.58
C VAL A 369 -11.35 -28.15 -3.17
N GLY A 370 -12.27 -27.97 -4.10
CA GLY A 370 -13.71 -28.20 -3.89
C GLY A 370 -14.33 -27.14 -2.96
N GLN A 371 -15.25 -27.57 -2.09
CA GLN A 371 -16.09 -26.67 -1.31
C GLN A 371 -15.35 -25.86 -0.24
N THR A 372 -14.10 -26.17 0.07
CA THR A 372 -13.30 -25.47 1.09
C THR A 372 -12.43 -24.36 0.49
N GLY A 373 -12.38 -24.22 -0.84
CA GLY A 373 -11.49 -23.28 -1.52
C GLY A 373 -12.19 -22.14 -2.21
N ILE A 374 -11.66 -20.95 -2.06
CA ILE A 374 -12.06 -19.74 -2.81
C ILE A 374 -10.87 -19.22 -3.62
N ALA A 375 -11.11 -18.94 -4.89
CA ALA A 375 -10.19 -18.23 -5.75
C ALA A 375 -10.73 -16.83 -6.04
N PHE A 376 -9.89 -15.81 -5.92
CA PHE A 376 -10.26 -14.42 -6.17
C PHE A 376 -9.11 -13.61 -6.75
N TRP A 377 -9.42 -12.41 -7.16
CA TRP A 377 -8.48 -11.41 -7.64
C TRP A 377 -8.57 -10.18 -6.75
N LEU A 378 -7.45 -9.68 -6.26
CA LEU A 378 -7.39 -8.45 -5.53
C LEU A 378 -6.46 -7.44 -6.21
N VAL A 379 -6.76 -6.15 -6.02
CA VAL A 379 -5.94 -5.04 -6.50
C VAL A 379 -5.89 -3.96 -5.43
N SER A 380 -4.70 -3.46 -5.15
CA SER A 380 -4.49 -2.36 -4.20
C SER A 380 -3.45 -1.37 -4.74
N ASP A 381 -3.59 -0.10 -4.41
CA ASP A 381 -2.53 0.88 -4.65
C ASP A 381 -1.38 0.62 -3.68
N ASN A 382 -0.25 0.17 -4.24
CA ASN A 382 0.94 -0.22 -3.49
C ASN A 382 1.62 0.94 -2.77
N LEU A 383 1.41 2.19 -3.21
CA LEU A 383 1.93 3.38 -2.55
C LEU A 383 1.00 3.87 -1.43
N ARG A 384 -0.31 3.52 -1.49
CA ARG A 384 -1.32 3.91 -0.52
C ARG A 384 -1.54 2.82 0.53
N LYS A 385 -2.51 1.93 0.35
CA LYS A 385 -2.79 0.87 1.34
C LYS A 385 -1.60 -0.07 1.52
N GLY A 386 -0.84 -0.32 0.45
CA GLY A 386 0.40 -1.11 0.53
C GLY A 386 1.52 -0.46 1.34
N ALA A 387 1.47 0.87 1.61
CA ALA A 387 2.56 1.60 2.27
C ALA A 387 2.07 2.83 3.06
N ALA A 388 1.97 3.99 2.42
CA ALA A 388 1.78 5.29 3.08
C ALA A 388 0.46 5.39 3.85
N LEU A 389 -0.64 4.87 3.32
CA LEU A 389 -1.93 4.87 4.00
C LEU A 389 -1.90 3.97 5.24
N ASN A 390 -1.30 2.78 5.12
CA ASN A 390 -1.16 1.87 6.26
C ASN A 390 -0.34 2.50 7.39
N ALA A 391 0.73 3.24 7.05
CA ALA A 391 1.52 3.99 8.03
C ALA A 391 0.70 5.08 8.74
N ILE A 392 -0.12 5.83 8.01
CA ILE A 392 -1.02 6.84 8.58
C ILE A 392 -2.07 6.20 9.49
N GLN A 393 -2.69 5.11 9.05
CA GLN A 393 -3.68 4.39 9.85
C GLN A 393 -3.07 3.85 11.16
N ILE A 394 -1.83 3.33 11.13
CA ILE A 394 -1.11 2.95 12.34
C ILE A 394 -0.90 4.16 13.25
N ALA A 395 -0.50 5.31 12.71
CA ALA A 395 -0.32 6.53 13.50
C ALA A 395 -1.64 7.03 14.11
N GLU A 396 -2.76 6.94 13.39
CA GLU A 396 -4.09 7.25 13.89
C GLU A 396 -4.51 6.30 15.03
N GLU A 397 -4.25 4.99 14.90
CA GLU A 397 -4.50 4.00 15.96
C GLU A 397 -3.65 4.26 17.22
N LEU A 398 -2.38 4.63 17.06
CA LEU A 398 -1.53 5.01 18.20
C LEU A 398 -2.12 6.19 18.97
N ILE A 399 -2.62 7.20 18.26
CA ILE A 399 -3.26 8.39 18.88
C ILE A 399 -4.54 7.99 19.59
N VAL A 400 -5.44 7.27 18.94
CA VAL A 400 -6.73 6.83 19.49
C VAL A 400 -6.54 5.96 20.74
N ARG A 401 -5.51 5.11 20.74
CA ARG A 401 -5.20 4.19 21.84
C ARG A 401 -4.32 4.81 22.93
N ASN A 402 -3.88 6.08 22.78
CA ASN A 402 -2.94 6.75 23.69
C ASN A 402 -1.60 5.98 23.84
N LEU A 403 -1.03 5.55 22.73
CA LEU A 403 0.22 4.79 22.67
C LEU A 403 1.39 5.61 22.08
N MET A 404 1.24 6.92 22.00
CA MET A 404 2.27 7.86 21.54
C MET A 404 3.18 8.29 22.67
#